data_7f5758e54499b5b6c2f34f1f826ea261
#
_entry.id   7f5758e54499b5b6c2f34f1f826ea261
#
_cell.length_a   1.000
_cell.length_b   1.000
_cell.length_c   1.000
_cell.angle_alpha   90.00
_cell.angle_beta   90.00
_cell.angle_gamma   90.00
#
_symmetry.space_group_name_H-M   'P 1'
#
loop_
_entity.id
_entity.type
_entity.pdbx_description
1 polymer ?
#
loop_
_entity_poly.entity_id
_entity_poly.type
_entity_poly.pdbx_seq_one_letter_code
_entity_poly.pdbx_strand_id
1 'polypeptide(L)'
;MCGRYVVSRATSELLPDLLAGLPDLPDDFNVAPTTAVPVVRQRHGERELPRARWGLTPSWYPDLKKRPQPINARIETVATNGMFRRPFAQARCIVPALGYYEWVVTETGKQPHFVHQPEAALAMAGVMSAWPDPSKADDDPDKWVLSMSIITRDAHVAPGEVHDRMPACLAPDSYDDWLGDHLGTAELLELLDRDSHELAHDLTHHPVSRDANSVRNTGPQLIEPVTLG
;
A
#
# COMPACT_ATOMS: atom_id res chain seq x y z
N MET A 1 -5.32 -11.06 1.80
CA MET A 1 -4.15 -10.16 2.01
C MET A 1 -4.00 -9.31 0.77
N CYS A 2 -3.95 -7.99 0.92
CA CYS A 2 -3.76 -7.07 -0.21
C CYS A 2 -2.49 -7.42 -0.99
N GLY A 3 -2.65 -8.06 -2.13
CA GLY A 3 -1.55 -8.53 -2.98
C GLY A 3 -1.60 -7.94 -4.39
N ARG A 4 -2.55 -7.04 -4.65
CA ARG A 4 -2.73 -6.36 -5.93
C ARG A 4 -3.52 -5.09 -5.74
N TYR A 5 -3.13 -3.99 -6.37
CA TYR A 5 -3.88 -2.74 -6.29
C TYR A 5 -3.82 -1.94 -7.60
N VAL A 6 -4.55 -0.86 -7.65
CA VAL A 6 -4.64 0.03 -8.81
C VAL A 6 -4.16 1.41 -8.41
N VAL A 7 -3.31 1.99 -9.23
CA VAL A 7 -2.95 3.42 -9.20
C VAL A 7 -3.15 4.00 -10.59
N SER A 8 -3.61 5.24 -10.66
CA SER A 8 -3.82 5.92 -11.93
C SER A 8 -3.70 7.44 -11.75
N ARG A 9 -3.71 8.17 -12.84
CA ARG A 9 -3.77 9.64 -12.79
C ARG A 9 -5.00 10.12 -12.00
N ALA A 10 -6.15 9.45 -12.11
CA ALA A 10 -7.33 9.76 -11.31
C ALA A 10 -7.07 9.67 -9.80
N THR A 11 -6.16 8.81 -9.35
CA THR A 11 -5.77 8.75 -7.94
C THR A 11 -5.15 10.08 -7.46
N SER A 12 -4.39 10.79 -8.31
CA SER A 12 -3.83 12.09 -7.96
C SER A 12 -4.92 13.16 -7.80
N GLU A 13 -5.94 13.11 -8.62
CA GLU A 13 -7.07 14.04 -8.56
C GLU A 13 -7.96 13.81 -7.33
N LEU A 14 -8.05 12.56 -6.87
CA LEU A 14 -8.87 12.13 -5.74
C LEU A 14 -8.15 12.21 -4.37
N LEU A 15 -6.84 12.47 -4.35
CA LEU A 15 -6.04 12.67 -3.12
C LEU A 15 -5.30 14.03 -3.15
N PRO A 16 -6.01 15.16 -3.37
CA PRO A 16 -5.35 16.45 -3.55
C PRO A 16 -4.54 16.88 -2.32
N ASP A 17 -5.04 16.61 -1.11
CA ASP A 17 -4.37 16.97 0.14
C ASP A 17 -3.08 16.16 0.38
N LEU A 18 -3.00 14.96 -0.18
CA LEU A 18 -1.80 14.12 -0.07
C LEU A 18 -0.76 14.47 -1.14
N LEU A 19 -1.19 14.76 -2.35
CA LEU A 19 -0.35 14.79 -3.56
C LEU A 19 -0.11 16.20 -4.11
N ALA A 20 -0.59 17.24 -3.44
CA ALA A 20 -0.37 18.62 -3.85
C ALA A 20 1.12 18.93 -4.05
N GLY A 21 1.48 19.45 -5.23
CA GLY A 21 2.86 19.80 -5.58
C GLY A 21 3.77 18.62 -5.92
N LEU A 22 3.28 17.40 -5.86
CA LEU A 22 4.00 16.19 -6.28
C LEU A 22 3.71 15.85 -7.77
N PRO A 23 4.58 15.08 -8.43
CA PRO A 23 4.33 14.60 -9.79
C PRO A 23 3.08 13.72 -9.89
N ASP A 24 2.43 13.75 -11.05
CA ASP A 24 1.29 12.87 -11.34
C ASP A 24 1.67 11.38 -11.18
N LEU A 25 0.73 10.60 -10.67
CA LEU A 25 0.87 9.16 -10.56
C LEU A 25 0.74 8.49 -11.95
N PRO A 26 1.49 7.42 -12.21
CA PRO A 26 1.35 6.65 -13.45
C PRO A 26 0.07 5.83 -13.45
N ASP A 27 -0.40 5.46 -14.63
CA ASP A 27 -1.47 4.49 -14.78
C ASP A 27 -0.91 3.06 -14.69
N ASP A 28 -1.32 2.33 -13.64
CA ASP A 28 -1.10 0.90 -13.48
C ASP A 28 -2.32 0.27 -12.82
N PHE A 29 -3.14 -0.40 -13.63
CA PHE A 29 -4.38 -1.02 -13.20
C PHE A 29 -4.18 -2.43 -12.62
N ASN A 30 -2.94 -2.86 -12.44
CA ASN A 30 -2.65 -4.23 -11.95
C ASN A 30 -1.30 -4.31 -11.24
N VAL A 31 -1.04 -3.37 -10.34
CA VAL A 31 0.20 -3.30 -9.55
C VAL A 31 0.40 -4.59 -8.77
N ALA A 32 1.52 -5.27 -9.02
CA ALA A 32 1.87 -6.55 -8.40
C ALA A 32 3.07 -6.41 -7.44
N PRO A 33 3.21 -7.30 -6.45
CA PRO A 33 4.40 -7.38 -5.62
C PRO A 33 5.69 -7.44 -6.43
N THR A 34 6.77 -6.96 -5.86
CA THR A 34 8.12 -6.86 -6.41
C THR A 34 8.35 -5.76 -7.45
N THR A 35 7.31 -5.03 -7.83
CA THR A 35 7.46 -3.83 -8.69
C THR A 35 7.87 -2.61 -7.87
N ALA A 36 8.49 -1.63 -8.51
CA ALA A 36 8.78 -0.33 -7.93
C ALA A 36 7.56 0.58 -8.10
N VAL A 37 6.99 1.05 -7.01
CA VAL A 37 5.74 1.82 -6.96
C VAL A 37 5.96 3.19 -6.33
N PRO A 38 5.20 4.22 -6.74
CA PRO A 38 5.23 5.52 -6.09
C PRO A 38 4.66 5.41 -4.68
N VAL A 39 5.33 6.06 -3.72
CA VAL A 39 4.87 6.19 -2.34
C VAL A 39 5.11 7.60 -1.85
N VAL A 40 4.22 8.14 -1.03
CA VAL A 40 4.43 9.44 -0.39
C VAL A 40 5.16 9.23 0.93
N ARG A 41 6.24 9.97 1.14
CA ARG A 41 6.92 10.07 2.43
C ARG A 41 7.22 11.52 2.76
N GLN A 42 7.51 11.79 4.01
CA GLN A 42 8.04 13.09 4.45
C GLN A 42 9.54 12.99 4.72
N ARG A 43 10.29 13.97 4.23
CA ARG A 43 11.73 14.09 4.50
C ARG A 43 12.11 15.56 4.61
N HIS A 44 12.81 15.93 5.69
CA HIS A 44 13.20 17.33 5.95
C HIS A 44 12.00 18.32 5.96
N GLY A 45 10.82 17.86 6.39
CA GLY A 45 9.60 18.66 6.44
C GLY A 45 8.84 18.74 5.11
N GLU A 46 9.35 18.17 4.02
CA GLU A 46 8.72 18.18 2.70
C GLU A 46 8.23 16.79 2.29
N ARG A 47 7.11 16.74 1.59
CA ARG A 47 6.59 15.50 1.00
C ARG A 47 7.33 15.19 -0.30
N GLU A 48 7.71 13.94 -0.46
CA GLU A 48 8.38 13.40 -1.65
C GLU A 48 7.61 12.19 -2.19
N LEU A 49 7.75 11.92 -3.49
CA LEU A 49 7.13 10.78 -4.19
C LEU A 49 8.20 9.82 -4.75
N PRO A 50 9.05 9.19 -3.93
CA PRO A 50 10.02 8.23 -4.41
C PRO A 50 9.33 6.95 -4.89
N ARG A 51 10.05 6.18 -5.69
CA ARG A 51 9.66 4.81 -6.02
C ARG A 51 10.29 3.84 -5.03
N ALA A 52 9.46 2.98 -4.43
CA ALA A 52 9.90 1.92 -3.52
C ALA A 52 9.44 0.55 -4.04
N ARG A 53 10.30 -0.45 -3.90
CA ARG A 53 9.96 -1.83 -4.27
C ARG A 53 8.93 -2.39 -3.29
N TRP A 54 7.80 -2.88 -3.79
CA TRP A 54 6.80 -3.52 -2.96
C TRP A 54 7.25 -4.92 -2.52
N GLY A 55 7.62 -5.03 -1.26
CA GLY A 55 8.25 -6.17 -0.62
C GLY A 55 9.47 -5.71 0.17
N LEU A 56 9.24 -5.43 1.46
CA LEU A 56 10.22 -4.77 2.34
C LEU A 56 11.47 -5.61 2.53
N THR A 57 12.62 -4.97 2.34
CA THR A 57 13.95 -5.53 2.66
C THR A 57 14.54 -4.71 3.80
N PRO A 58 14.74 -5.30 4.99
CA PRO A 58 15.35 -4.60 6.10
C PRO A 58 16.77 -4.12 5.77
N SER A 59 17.16 -2.95 6.28
CA SER A 59 18.49 -2.35 6.01
C SER A 59 19.67 -3.23 6.43
N TRP A 60 19.47 -4.12 7.40
CA TRP A 60 20.49 -5.04 7.93
C TRP A 60 20.57 -6.37 7.17
N TYR A 61 19.76 -6.58 6.14
CA TYR A 61 19.74 -7.85 5.40
C TYR A 61 20.99 -8.00 4.54
N PRO A 62 21.64 -9.17 4.54
CA PRO A 62 22.92 -9.33 3.86
C PRO A 62 22.80 -9.40 2.32
N ASP A 63 21.63 -9.78 1.80
CA ASP A 63 21.46 -10.03 0.36
C ASP A 63 19.97 -9.90 -0.04
N LEU A 64 19.69 -9.08 -1.05
CA LEU A 64 18.34 -8.90 -1.62
C LEU A 64 17.72 -10.20 -2.15
N LYS A 65 18.52 -11.18 -2.54
CA LYS A 65 18.05 -12.45 -3.10
C LYS A 65 17.65 -13.47 -2.05
N LYS A 66 18.09 -13.29 -0.81
CA LYS A 66 17.80 -14.20 0.31
C LYS A 66 16.63 -13.68 1.15
N ARG A 67 15.47 -13.96 0.88
CA ARG A 67 14.10 -13.62 1.34
C ARG A 67 13.79 -13.94 2.78
N PRO A 68 12.76 -13.53 3.43
CA PRO A 68 11.50 -13.04 2.86
C PRO A 68 11.52 -11.54 2.56
N GLN A 69 10.64 -11.14 1.63
CA GLN A 69 10.35 -9.74 1.34
C GLN A 69 8.84 -9.56 1.54
N PRO A 70 8.39 -9.33 2.77
CA PRO A 70 6.96 -9.23 3.06
C PRO A 70 6.34 -8.04 2.34
N ILE A 71 5.26 -8.30 1.64
CA ILE A 71 4.48 -7.26 0.95
C ILE A 71 3.52 -6.57 1.91
N ASN A 72 3.15 -7.24 3.01
CA ASN A 72 2.25 -6.72 4.03
C ASN A 72 2.86 -6.84 5.43
N ALA A 73 2.51 -5.88 6.30
CA ALA A 73 2.78 -5.89 7.73
C ALA A 73 1.44 -5.85 8.50
N ARG A 74 1.25 -6.71 9.49
CA ARG A 74 0.02 -6.71 10.29
C ARG A 74 0.04 -5.60 11.32
N ILE A 75 -1.02 -4.81 11.43
CA ILE A 75 -1.14 -3.71 12.41
C ILE A 75 -0.91 -4.22 13.84
N GLU A 76 -1.38 -5.43 14.16
CA GLU A 76 -1.31 -6.06 15.47
C GLU A 76 0.13 -6.32 15.94
N THR A 77 1.07 -6.42 15.01
CA THR A 77 2.46 -6.75 15.32
C THR A 77 3.49 -5.80 14.70
N VAL A 78 3.07 -4.84 13.89
CA VAL A 78 3.99 -3.94 13.15
C VAL A 78 4.95 -3.19 14.06
N ALA A 79 4.48 -2.78 15.24
CA ALA A 79 5.25 -2.04 16.23
C ALA A 79 6.24 -2.89 17.05
N THR A 80 6.06 -4.22 17.06
CA THR A 80 6.87 -5.15 17.88
C THR A 80 7.72 -6.11 17.06
N ASN A 81 7.32 -6.42 15.84
CA ASN A 81 8.02 -7.33 14.96
C ASN A 81 9.41 -6.79 14.58
N GLY A 82 10.45 -7.60 14.71
CA GLY A 82 11.84 -7.19 14.47
C GLY A 82 12.14 -6.61 13.08
N MET A 83 11.32 -6.95 12.08
CA MET A 83 11.46 -6.45 10.71
C MET A 83 10.80 -5.08 10.53
N PHE A 84 9.67 -4.84 11.20
CA PHE A 84 8.81 -3.68 10.97
C PHE A 84 8.90 -2.60 12.05
N ARG A 85 9.28 -2.94 13.30
CA ARG A 85 9.26 -1.99 14.43
C ARG A 85 10.04 -0.70 14.17
N ARG A 86 11.22 -0.80 13.56
CA ARG A 86 12.03 0.39 13.24
C ARG A 86 11.46 1.17 12.07
N PRO A 87 11.11 0.55 10.91
CA PRO A 87 10.34 1.21 9.86
C PRO A 87 9.07 1.89 10.36
N PHE A 88 8.28 1.24 11.22
CA PHE A 88 7.05 1.82 11.79
C PHE A 88 7.33 3.06 12.62
N ALA A 89 8.37 3.05 13.43
CA ALA A 89 8.74 4.21 14.27
C ALA A 89 9.33 5.38 13.46
N GLN A 90 10.06 5.13 12.35
CA GLN A 90 10.94 6.13 11.75
C GLN A 90 10.83 6.31 10.22
N ALA A 91 10.13 5.42 9.54
CA ALA A 91 10.10 5.40 8.07
C ALA A 91 8.73 4.95 7.54
N ARG A 92 7.71 5.71 7.91
CA ARG A 92 6.35 5.50 7.41
C ARG A 92 6.19 6.11 6.04
N CYS A 93 5.22 5.59 5.29
CA CYS A 93 4.82 6.13 4.00
C CYS A 93 3.33 5.95 3.79
N ILE A 94 2.80 6.58 2.76
CA ILE A 94 1.45 6.38 2.26
C ILE A 94 1.54 5.85 0.84
N VAL A 95 0.79 4.80 0.55
CA VAL A 95 0.66 4.21 -0.78
C VAL A 95 -0.66 4.66 -1.37
N PRO A 96 -0.65 5.60 -2.33
CA PRO A 96 -1.88 6.05 -2.98
C PRO A 96 -2.43 4.96 -3.90
N ALA A 97 -3.73 4.71 -3.83
CA ALA A 97 -4.39 3.70 -4.65
C ALA A 97 -5.82 4.11 -5.01
N LEU A 98 -6.27 3.80 -6.22
CA LEU A 98 -7.68 3.93 -6.61
C LEU A 98 -8.55 2.86 -5.94
N GLY A 99 -7.96 1.73 -5.62
CA GLY A 99 -8.57 0.58 -4.95
C GLY A 99 -7.63 -0.62 -5.02
N TYR A 100 -8.07 -1.75 -4.52
CA TYR A 100 -7.28 -2.98 -4.50
C TYR A 100 -8.12 -4.20 -4.89
N TYR A 101 -7.42 -5.28 -5.27
CA TYR A 101 -8.08 -6.55 -5.58
C TYR A 101 -7.97 -7.51 -4.42
N GLU A 102 -9.05 -8.24 -4.18
CA GLU A 102 -9.11 -9.44 -3.37
C GLU A 102 -9.89 -10.55 -4.09
N TRP A 103 -9.71 -11.78 -3.66
CA TRP A 103 -10.23 -12.96 -4.37
C TRP A 103 -11.14 -13.79 -3.51
N VAL A 104 -12.34 -14.00 -4.01
CA VAL A 104 -13.26 -15.01 -3.47
C VAL A 104 -12.97 -16.36 -4.14
N VAL A 105 -12.84 -17.40 -3.34
CA VAL A 105 -12.70 -18.78 -3.86
C VAL A 105 -14.08 -19.32 -4.22
N THR A 106 -14.26 -19.67 -5.49
CA THR A 106 -15.50 -20.26 -6.02
C THR A 106 -15.24 -21.68 -6.52
N GLU A 107 -16.29 -22.42 -6.85
CA GLU A 107 -16.18 -23.77 -7.44
C GLU A 107 -15.40 -23.78 -8.77
N THR A 108 -15.45 -22.67 -9.51
CA THR A 108 -14.79 -22.52 -10.82
C THR A 108 -13.42 -21.83 -10.72
N GLY A 109 -12.88 -21.61 -9.51
CA GLY A 109 -11.57 -20.98 -9.27
C GLY A 109 -11.67 -19.65 -8.52
N LYS A 110 -10.63 -18.84 -8.59
CA LYS A 110 -10.57 -17.56 -7.90
C LYS A 110 -11.28 -16.48 -8.72
N GLN A 111 -12.29 -15.85 -8.12
CA GLN A 111 -12.98 -14.69 -8.67
C GLN A 111 -12.41 -13.42 -8.06
N PRO A 112 -11.78 -12.52 -8.86
CA PRO A 112 -11.30 -11.24 -8.36
C PRO A 112 -12.46 -10.28 -8.13
N HIS A 113 -12.38 -9.53 -7.05
CA HIS A 113 -13.21 -8.39 -6.73
C HIS A 113 -12.34 -7.14 -6.62
N PHE A 114 -12.84 -6.03 -7.12
CA PHE A 114 -12.22 -4.73 -6.93
C PHE A 114 -12.88 -4.05 -5.73
N VAL A 115 -12.10 -3.75 -4.72
CA VAL A 115 -12.52 -3.06 -3.49
C VAL A 115 -12.07 -1.62 -3.59
N HIS A 116 -12.98 -0.66 -3.45
CA HIS A 116 -12.70 0.76 -3.63
C HIS A 116 -13.67 1.61 -2.81
N GLN A 117 -13.35 2.89 -2.66
CA GLN A 117 -14.27 3.90 -2.16
C GLN A 117 -14.91 4.62 -3.36
N PRO A 118 -16.25 4.72 -3.44
CA PRO A 118 -16.90 5.49 -4.51
C PRO A 118 -16.44 6.96 -4.49
N GLU A 119 -16.10 7.48 -5.66
CA GLU A 119 -15.70 8.87 -5.87
C GLU A 119 -14.50 9.37 -5.05
N ALA A 120 -13.72 8.44 -4.46
CA ALA A 120 -12.53 8.73 -3.68
C ALA A 120 -11.40 7.73 -3.98
N ALA A 121 -10.21 8.02 -3.49
CA ALA A 121 -9.08 7.11 -3.57
C ALA A 121 -8.56 6.79 -2.15
N LEU A 122 -7.78 5.74 -2.05
CA LEU A 122 -7.28 5.21 -0.79
C LEU A 122 -5.87 5.70 -0.50
N ALA A 123 -5.63 6.16 0.71
CA ALA A 123 -4.32 6.44 1.27
C ALA A 123 -3.91 5.26 2.16
N MET A 124 -3.36 4.20 1.57
CA MET A 124 -2.97 3.00 2.33
C MET A 124 -1.71 3.26 3.13
N ALA A 125 -1.75 2.99 4.43
CA ALA A 125 -0.59 3.13 5.31
C ALA A 125 0.49 2.08 4.99
N GLY A 126 1.74 2.53 4.99
CA GLY A 126 2.89 1.67 4.71
C GLY A 126 4.09 1.98 5.58
N VAL A 127 5.03 1.07 5.59
CA VAL A 127 6.36 1.20 6.19
C VAL A 127 7.44 0.96 5.15
N MET A 128 8.54 1.70 5.25
CA MET A 128 9.65 1.67 4.29
C MET A 128 10.96 1.23 4.94
N SER A 129 11.86 0.77 4.10
CA SER A 129 13.25 0.55 4.44
C SER A 129 14.16 0.97 3.28
N ALA A 130 15.32 1.49 3.60
CA ALA A 130 16.40 1.73 2.65
C ALA A 130 17.51 0.70 2.90
N TRP A 131 17.76 -0.16 1.93
CA TRP A 131 18.80 -1.18 1.99
C TRP A 131 20.03 -0.70 1.21
N PRO A 132 21.23 -0.68 1.84
CA PRO A 132 22.46 -0.29 1.17
C PRO A 132 22.97 -1.45 0.29
N ASP A 133 23.05 -1.26 -1.01
CA ASP A 133 23.62 -2.26 -1.92
C ASP A 133 25.14 -2.35 -1.69
N PRO A 134 25.64 -3.48 -1.16
CA PRO A 134 27.07 -3.63 -0.86
C PRO A 134 27.94 -3.71 -2.13
N SER A 135 27.37 -3.91 -3.29
CA SER A 135 28.09 -3.92 -4.57
C SER A 135 28.35 -2.53 -5.14
N LYS A 136 27.77 -1.48 -4.55
CA LYS A 136 27.87 -0.10 -5.00
C LYS A 136 28.73 0.72 -4.05
N ALA A 137 29.47 1.72 -4.59
CA ALA A 137 30.24 2.68 -3.81
C ALA A 137 29.33 3.53 -2.91
N ASP A 138 29.90 4.14 -1.87
CA ASP A 138 29.12 4.91 -0.89
C ASP A 138 28.53 6.22 -1.48
N ASP A 139 29.16 6.75 -2.51
CA ASP A 139 28.74 7.93 -3.27
C ASP A 139 27.87 7.61 -4.51
N ASP A 140 27.60 6.33 -4.78
CA ASP A 140 26.73 5.92 -5.89
C ASP A 140 25.29 6.36 -5.60
N PRO A 141 24.64 7.14 -6.49
CA PRO A 141 23.26 7.60 -6.30
C PRO A 141 22.25 6.45 -6.17
N ASP A 142 22.56 5.29 -6.74
CA ASP A 142 21.72 4.09 -6.65
C ASP A 142 22.14 3.14 -5.51
N LYS A 143 22.97 3.61 -4.57
CA LYS A 143 23.39 2.85 -3.38
C LYS A 143 22.22 2.33 -2.57
N TRP A 144 21.15 3.12 -2.47
CA TRP A 144 20.04 2.85 -1.58
C TRP A 144 18.83 2.32 -2.33
N VAL A 145 18.52 1.05 -2.11
CA VAL A 145 17.31 0.41 -2.62
C VAL A 145 16.16 0.63 -1.64
N LEU A 146 15.21 1.46 -2.03
CA LEU A 146 13.98 1.67 -1.25
C LEU A 146 13.02 0.51 -1.43
N SER A 147 12.44 0.05 -0.33
CA SER A 147 11.42 -0.99 -0.32
C SER A 147 10.35 -0.69 0.72
N MET A 148 9.15 -1.26 0.53
CA MET A 148 8.02 -0.98 1.42
C MET A 148 7.12 -2.20 1.63
N SER A 149 6.32 -2.17 2.69
CA SER A 149 5.18 -3.06 2.95
C SER A 149 3.94 -2.23 3.24
N ILE A 150 2.79 -2.68 2.77
CA ILE A 150 1.48 -2.12 3.14
C ILE A 150 1.08 -2.67 4.50
N ILE A 151 0.58 -1.81 5.40
CA ILE A 151 0.02 -2.26 6.67
C ILE A 151 -1.39 -2.79 6.42
N THR A 152 -1.70 -3.94 7.04
CA THR A 152 -3.02 -4.57 6.93
C THR A 152 -3.62 -4.79 8.31
N ARG A 153 -4.94 -4.82 8.38
CA ARG A 153 -5.74 -5.13 9.56
C ARG A 153 -6.79 -6.19 9.26
N ASP A 154 -7.51 -6.66 10.28
CA ASP A 154 -8.69 -7.48 10.08
C ASP A 154 -9.75 -6.71 9.28
N ALA A 155 -10.29 -7.36 8.26
CA ALA A 155 -11.32 -6.79 7.42
C ALA A 155 -12.70 -6.88 8.10
N HIS A 156 -13.54 -5.89 7.82
CA HIS A 156 -14.93 -5.84 8.23
C HIS A 156 -15.75 -5.10 7.17
N VAL A 157 -17.09 -5.11 7.33
CA VAL A 157 -18.04 -4.56 6.34
C VAL A 157 -17.77 -5.15 4.95
N ALA A 158 -17.91 -4.35 3.87
CA ALA A 158 -17.75 -4.82 2.49
C ALA A 158 -16.40 -5.51 2.21
N PRO A 159 -15.23 -5.02 2.65
CA PRO A 159 -13.98 -5.78 2.54
C PRO A 159 -14.02 -7.17 3.20
N GLY A 160 -14.70 -7.30 4.34
CA GLY A 160 -14.86 -8.56 5.08
C GLY A 160 -15.69 -9.62 4.35
N GLU A 161 -16.53 -9.22 3.40
CA GLU A 161 -17.29 -10.13 2.55
C GLU A 161 -16.41 -10.85 1.52
N VAL A 162 -15.25 -10.26 1.19
CA VAL A 162 -14.34 -10.79 0.16
C VAL A 162 -13.14 -11.50 0.78
N HIS A 163 -12.57 -10.94 1.86
CA HIS A 163 -11.38 -11.47 2.51
C HIS A 163 -11.34 -11.08 4.00
N ASP A 164 -10.63 -11.86 4.83
CA ASP A 164 -10.44 -11.60 6.27
C ASP A 164 -9.46 -10.45 6.59
N ARG A 165 -8.74 -9.95 5.60
CA ARG A 165 -7.77 -8.84 5.75
C ARG A 165 -8.00 -7.74 4.74
N MET A 166 -7.75 -6.49 5.15
CA MET A 166 -7.80 -5.30 4.31
C MET A 166 -6.57 -4.40 4.54
N PRO A 167 -6.18 -3.52 3.61
CA PRO A 167 -5.21 -2.48 3.87
C PRO A 167 -5.71 -1.55 4.99
N ALA A 168 -4.82 -1.13 5.87
CA ALA A 168 -5.11 -0.06 6.80
C ALA A 168 -4.98 1.28 6.05
N CYS A 169 -6.04 2.08 6.05
CA CYS A 169 -6.12 3.35 5.34
C CYS A 169 -6.17 4.52 6.32
N LEU A 170 -5.75 5.68 5.85
CA LEU A 170 -5.66 6.94 6.60
C LEU A 170 -6.69 7.94 6.07
N ALA A 171 -7.30 8.68 6.98
CA ALA A 171 -8.12 9.84 6.67
C ALA A 171 -7.23 11.04 6.26
N PRO A 172 -7.75 11.99 5.46
CA PRO A 172 -6.98 13.16 5.01
C PRO A 172 -6.35 13.96 6.16
N ASP A 173 -7.07 14.18 7.23
CA ASP A 173 -6.60 14.94 8.40
C ASP A 173 -5.45 14.25 9.16
N SER A 174 -5.19 12.99 8.88
CA SER A 174 -4.16 12.18 9.54
C SER A 174 -2.85 12.05 8.75
N TYR A 175 -2.76 12.59 7.53
CA TYR A 175 -1.58 12.41 6.68
C TYR A 175 -0.31 13.00 7.27
N ASP A 176 -0.38 14.21 7.82
CA ASP A 176 0.78 14.89 8.42
C ASP A 176 1.20 14.23 9.74
N ASP A 177 0.23 13.79 10.54
CA ASP A 177 0.50 13.05 11.76
C ASP A 177 1.16 11.69 11.48
N TRP A 178 0.68 11.00 10.44
CA TRP A 178 1.24 9.71 10.02
C TRP A 178 2.66 9.85 9.46
N LEU A 179 2.90 10.83 8.62
CA LEU A 179 4.19 11.04 7.95
C LEU A 179 5.20 11.77 8.84
N GLY A 180 4.73 12.52 9.83
CA GLY A 180 5.55 13.29 10.78
C GLY A 180 6.25 12.43 11.82
N ASP A 181 7.02 13.06 12.71
CA ASP A 181 7.83 12.42 13.74
C ASP A 181 7.41 12.81 15.18
N HIS A 182 6.29 13.50 15.34
CA HIS A 182 5.82 14.04 16.62
C HIS A 182 4.93 13.09 17.43
N LEU A 183 4.35 12.05 16.79
CA LEU A 183 3.56 11.05 17.50
C LEU A 183 4.40 9.83 17.91
N GLY A 184 4.09 9.31 19.09
CA GLY A 184 4.65 8.05 19.58
C GLY A 184 3.99 6.82 18.96
N THR A 185 4.61 5.66 19.17
CA THR A 185 4.14 4.37 18.59
C THR A 185 2.69 4.03 18.96
N ALA A 186 2.26 4.29 20.19
CA ALA A 186 0.90 4.01 20.63
C ALA A 186 -0.12 4.92 19.93
N GLU A 187 0.17 6.21 19.85
CA GLU A 187 -0.65 7.22 19.20
C GLU A 187 -0.82 6.93 17.70
N LEU A 188 0.27 6.50 17.02
CA LEU A 188 0.24 6.09 15.62
C LEU A 188 -0.62 4.85 15.38
N LEU A 189 -0.61 3.89 16.29
CA LEU A 189 -1.47 2.70 16.22
C LEU A 189 -2.94 3.07 16.41
N GLU A 190 -3.26 3.93 17.41
CA GLU A 190 -4.61 4.40 17.67
C GLU A 190 -5.16 5.20 16.48
N LEU A 191 -4.36 6.13 15.94
CA LEU A 191 -4.70 6.91 14.75
C LEU A 191 -5.03 5.99 13.57
N LEU A 192 -4.13 5.06 13.25
CA LEU A 192 -4.30 4.16 12.11
C LEU A 192 -5.50 3.20 12.30
N ASP A 193 -5.71 2.70 13.51
CA ASP A 193 -6.84 1.81 13.80
C ASP A 193 -8.18 2.54 13.68
N ARG A 194 -8.29 3.74 14.25
CA ARG A 194 -9.47 4.61 14.15
C ARG A 194 -9.82 4.91 12.69
N ASP A 195 -8.87 5.52 11.96
CA ASP A 195 -9.09 5.96 10.58
C ASP A 195 -9.48 4.79 9.68
N SER A 196 -8.74 3.70 9.79
CA SER A 196 -8.97 2.53 8.96
C SER A 196 -10.28 1.81 9.31
N HIS A 197 -10.75 1.90 10.56
CA HIS A 197 -12.06 1.38 10.96
C HIS A 197 -13.19 2.22 10.37
N GLU A 198 -13.10 3.53 10.46
CA GLU A 198 -14.10 4.46 9.92
C GLU A 198 -14.20 4.35 8.40
N LEU A 199 -13.06 4.43 7.71
CA LEU A 199 -13.01 4.37 6.25
C LEU A 199 -13.49 3.03 5.66
N ALA A 200 -13.42 1.93 6.42
CA ALA A 200 -13.93 0.65 5.94
C ALA A 200 -15.45 0.68 5.65
N HIS A 201 -16.20 1.54 6.34
CA HIS A 201 -17.65 1.70 6.11
C HIS A 201 -17.99 2.39 4.79
N ASP A 202 -17.04 3.13 4.21
CA ASP A 202 -17.20 3.81 2.92
C ASP A 202 -16.76 2.93 1.74
N LEU A 203 -16.16 1.78 2.03
CA LEU A 203 -15.69 0.86 0.99
C LEU A 203 -16.84 0.02 0.44
N THR A 204 -16.76 -0.23 -0.86
CA THR A 204 -17.61 -1.17 -1.57
C THR A 204 -16.75 -2.12 -2.42
N HIS A 205 -17.37 -3.15 -2.97
CA HIS A 205 -16.69 -4.04 -3.91
C HIS A 205 -17.63 -4.54 -5.00
N HIS A 206 -17.06 -4.93 -6.11
CA HIS A 206 -17.76 -5.63 -7.18
C HIS A 206 -16.84 -6.68 -7.84
N PRO A 207 -17.40 -7.76 -8.41
CA PRO A 207 -16.64 -8.71 -9.18
C PRO A 207 -16.13 -8.06 -10.47
N VAL A 208 -14.90 -8.41 -10.86
CA VAL A 208 -14.26 -7.94 -12.09
C VAL A 208 -13.82 -9.12 -12.96
N SER A 209 -13.39 -8.83 -14.20
CA SER A 209 -12.90 -9.85 -15.13
C SER A 209 -11.76 -10.66 -14.49
N ARG A 210 -11.78 -11.98 -14.74
CA ARG A 210 -10.67 -12.89 -14.37
C ARG A 210 -9.34 -12.56 -15.07
N ASP A 211 -9.36 -11.64 -16.02
CA ASP A 211 -8.12 -11.10 -16.62
C ASP A 211 -7.22 -10.43 -15.56
N ALA A 212 -7.79 -9.88 -14.48
CA ALA A 212 -7.05 -9.38 -13.34
C ALA A 212 -6.17 -10.43 -12.65
N ASN A 213 -6.43 -11.73 -12.83
CA ASN A 213 -5.61 -12.80 -12.27
C ASN A 213 -4.18 -12.83 -12.86
N SER A 214 -4.01 -12.38 -14.11
CA SER A 214 -2.71 -12.34 -14.75
C SER A 214 -2.04 -10.98 -14.58
N VAL A 215 -0.86 -10.95 -13.96
CA VAL A 215 -0.03 -9.74 -13.81
C VAL A 215 0.43 -9.12 -15.14
N ARG A 216 0.23 -9.83 -16.26
CA ARG A 216 0.59 -9.35 -17.60
C ARG A 216 -0.49 -8.47 -18.21
N ASN A 217 -1.71 -8.59 -17.69
CA ASN A 217 -2.84 -7.80 -18.16
C ASN A 217 -2.84 -6.45 -17.43
N THR A 218 -3.12 -5.40 -18.15
CA THR A 218 -3.22 -4.04 -17.63
C THR A 218 -4.33 -3.29 -18.37
N GLY A 219 -4.72 -2.12 -17.84
CA GLY A 219 -5.71 -1.24 -18.45
C GLY A 219 -6.98 -1.09 -17.64
N PRO A 220 -7.75 -0.02 -17.87
CA PRO A 220 -8.90 0.36 -17.07
C PRO A 220 -10.03 -0.68 -17.06
N GLN A 221 -10.15 -1.52 -18.09
CA GLN A 221 -11.17 -2.58 -18.16
C GLN A 221 -11.04 -3.62 -17.02
N LEU A 222 -9.88 -3.68 -16.34
CA LEU A 222 -9.67 -4.63 -15.25
C LEU A 222 -10.46 -4.28 -13.98
N ILE A 223 -10.92 -3.03 -13.83
CA ILE A 223 -11.74 -2.58 -12.70
C ILE A 223 -13.22 -2.46 -13.03
N GLU A 224 -13.61 -2.73 -14.28
CA GLU A 224 -15.02 -2.69 -14.69
C GLU A 224 -15.80 -3.85 -14.07
N PRO A 225 -17.01 -3.57 -13.55
CA PRO A 225 -17.85 -4.61 -12.97
C PRO A 225 -18.30 -5.64 -14.01
N VAL A 226 -18.33 -6.90 -13.61
CA VAL A 226 -18.86 -7.99 -14.44
C VAL A 226 -20.04 -8.65 -13.74
N THR A 227 -21.00 -9.15 -14.51
CA THR A 227 -22.09 -9.99 -13.98
C THR A 227 -21.58 -11.43 -13.85
N LEU A 228 -21.70 -11.98 -12.65
CA LEU A 228 -21.45 -13.40 -12.42
C LEU A 228 -22.66 -14.20 -12.88
N GLY A 229 -22.44 -15.11 -13.81
CA GLY A 229 -23.46 -16.02 -14.32
C GLY A 229 -23.75 -17.16 -13.35
#